data_6f41835a2d722f8a75de78aa4aaa5dd0
#
_entry.id   6f41835a2d722f8a75de78aa4aaa5dd0
#
_cell.length_a   1.000
_cell.length_b   1.000
_cell.length_c   1.000
_cell.angle_alpha   90.00
_cell.angle_beta   90.00
_cell.angle_gamma   90.00
#
_symmetry.space_group_name_H-M   'P 1'
#
loop_
_entity.id
_entity.type
_entity.pdbx_description
1 polymer ?
#
loop_
_entity_poly.entity_id
_entity_poly.type
_entity_poly.pdbx_seq_one_letter_code
_entity_poly.pdbx_strand_id
1 'polypeptide(L)'
;LRFGDPEHPKTKHLLSGVVSGIGGYGNCIGVPTVGGEVNFHPSYNGNILVNAMTVGIAKKDKIFYSAAAGIGNPVVYVGSKTGRDGIHGATMASAEFDDDSDEKRPTVQVGDPFAEKLLLEACLELMKKDVIIAIQDMGAAGITCSSNEMSASGKHGMDLWLDKVPTRQADMKDWEILLSESQERMLVVVHKGKENIVNAIFDKWDLSCEEIGVVTEGERVRYFMPVSYTHLRAHETSLHLVCRLLL
;
A
#
# COMPACT_ATOMS: atom_id res chain seq x y z
N LEU A 1 0.26 -22.93 1.24
CA LEU A 1 1.65 -22.88 0.77
C LEU A 1 1.92 -24.05 -0.18
N ARG A 2 2.70 -23.79 -1.24
CA ARG A 2 3.14 -24.82 -2.21
C ARG A 2 4.64 -24.70 -2.39
N PHE A 3 5.35 -25.77 -2.16
CA PHE A 3 6.81 -25.83 -2.24
C PHE A 3 7.25 -26.93 -3.20
N GLY A 4 8.49 -26.83 -3.67
CA GLY A 4 9.14 -27.85 -4.47
C GLY A 4 9.35 -29.16 -3.70
N ASP A 5 9.99 -30.13 -4.38
CA ASP A 5 10.37 -31.39 -3.76
C ASP A 5 11.15 -31.15 -2.46
N PRO A 6 10.87 -31.88 -1.38
CA PRO A 6 11.60 -31.74 -0.11
C PRO A 6 13.12 -31.89 -0.22
N GLU A 7 13.57 -32.72 -1.18
CA GLU A 7 15.00 -32.95 -1.44
C GLU A 7 15.64 -31.89 -2.36
N HIS A 8 14.85 -30.99 -2.94
CA HIS A 8 15.39 -29.92 -3.75
C HIS A 8 16.17 -28.92 -2.87
N PRO A 9 17.40 -28.50 -3.28
CA PRO A 9 18.33 -27.73 -2.44
C PRO A 9 17.76 -26.44 -1.83
N LYS A 10 16.86 -25.75 -2.54
CA LYS A 10 16.26 -24.49 -2.08
C LYS A 10 15.02 -24.66 -1.20
N THR A 11 14.35 -25.82 -1.21
CA THR A 11 13.03 -25.99 -0.58
C THR A 11 13.06 -25.73 0.92
N LYS A 12 14.02 -26.28 1.64
CA LYS A 12 14.15 -26.09 3.11
C LYS A 12 14.34 -24.61 3.46
N HIS A 13 15.18 -23.91 2.72
CA HIS A 13 15.44 -22.47 2.93
C HIS A 13 14.19 -21.64 2.68
N LEU A 14 13.52 -21.86 1.56
CA LEU A 14 12.29 -21.14 1.19
C LEU A 14 11.16 -21.41 2.17
N LEU A 15 10.95 -22.66 2.58
CA LEU A 15 9.96 -23.04 3.57
C LEU A 15 10.20 -22.31 4.92
N SER A 16 11.43 -22.35 5.41
CA SER A 16 11.80 -21.67 6.66
C SER A 16 11.56 -20.16 6.58
N GLY A 17 11.97 -19.53 5.47
CA GLY A 17 11.78 -18.10 5.26
C GLY A 17 10.31 -17.69 5.22
N VAL A 18 9.50 -18.42 4.45
CA VAL A 18 8.05 -18.14 4.32
C VAL A 18 7.33 -18.31 5.66
N VAL A 19 7.58 -19.42 6.37
CA VAL A 19 6.94 -19.68 7.67
C VAL A 19 7.35 -18.64 8.70
N SER A 20 8.63 -18.27 8.73
CA SER A 20 9.13 -17.22 9.63
C SER A 20 8.54 -15.84 9.29
N GLY A 21 8.41 -15.52 8.00
CA GLY A 21 7.82 -14.25 7.57
C GLY A 21 6.35 -14.13 7.97
N ILE A 22 5.54 -15.14 7.65
CA ILE A 22 4.10 -15.14 7.99
C ILE A 22 3.90 -15.12 9.50
N GLY A 23 4.54 -16.05 10.22
CA GLY A 23 4.38 -16.18 11.66
C GLY A 23 4.94 -14.99 12.44
N GLY A 24 6.11 -14.49 12.04
CA GLY A 24 6.76 -13.34 12.67
C GLY A 24 5.93 -12.05 12.51
N TYR A 25 5.47 -11.77 11.30
CA TYR A 25 4.63 -10.60 11.03
C TYR A 25 3.30 -10.68 11.79
N GLY A 26 2.57 -11.80 11.65
CA GLY A 26 1.29 -12.01 12.34
C GLY A 26 1.40 -11.89 13.86
N ASN A 27 2.43 -12.48 14.46
CA ASN A 27 2.64 -12.41 15.92
C ASN A 27 2.91 -10.97 16.40
N CYS A 28 3.71 -10.20 15.66
CA CYS A 28 4.01 -8.81 16.03
C CYS A 28 2.76 -7.92 16.02
N ILE A 29 1.88 -8.09 15.04
CA ILE A 29 0.62 -7.33 14.98
C ILE A 29 -0.48 -7.89 15.90
N GLY A 30 -0.24 -9.03 16.52
CA GLY A 30 -1.18 -9.67 17.45
C GLY A 30 -2.24 -10.53 16.75
N VAL A 31 -1.99 -10.98 15.52
CA VAL A 31 -2.87 -11.88 14.76
C VAL A 31 -2.26 -13.27 14.73
N PRO A 32 -2.84 -14.27 15.45
CA PRO A 32 -2.29 -15.62 15.51
C PRO A 32 -2.49 -16.37 14.18
N THR A 33 -1.50 -17.17 13.79
CA THR A 33 -1.67 -18.14 12.71
C THR A 33 -2.47 -19.34 13.23
N VAL A 34 -3.71 -19.48 12.76
CA VAL A 34 -4.67 -20.46 13.30
C VAL A 34 -4.86 -21.68 12.42
N GLY A 35 -4.38 -21.66 11.18
CA GLY A 35 -4.56 -22.76 10.24
C GLY A 35 -3.83 -22.53 8.93
N GLY A 36 -3.87 -23.54 8.08
CA GLY A 36 -3.28 -23.53 6.75
C GLY A 36 -2.90 -24.93 6.30
N GLU A 37 -2.33 -25.02 5.10
CA GLU A 37 -1.80 -26.24 4.53
C GLU A 37 -0.47 -26.00 3.83
N VAL A 38 0.35 -27.03 3.82
CA VAL A 38 1.62 -27.05 3.08
C VAL A 38 1.65 -28.29 2.22
N ASN A 39 1.87 -28.12 0.92
CA ASN A 39 1.98 -29.19 -0.03
C ASN A 39 3.32 -29.09 -0.80
N PHE A 40 3.87 -30.24 -1.17
CA PHE A 40 5.12 -30.38 -1.89
C PHE A 40 4.88 -31.03 -3.23
N HIS A 41 5.44 -30.46 -4.29
CA HIS A 41 5.39 -31.05 -5.63
C HIS A 41 6.55 -30.51 -6.48
N PRO A 42 7.22 -31.35 -7.29
CA PRO A 42 8.37 -30.93 -8.09
C PRO A 42 8.13 -29.74 -9.03
N SER A 43 6.89 -29.53 -9.47
CA SER A 43 6.56 -28.38 -10.33
C SER A 43 6.74 -27.01 -9.65
N TYR A 44 6.90 -26.98 -8.34
CA TYR A 44 7.20 -25.77 -7.56
C TYR A 44 8.69 -25.63 -7.22
N ASN A 45 9.57 -26.45 -7.83
CA ASN A 45 11.01 -26.31 -7.66
C ASN A 45 11.46 -24.94 -8.17
N GLY A 46 12.04 -24.12 -7.29
CA GLY A 46 12.52 -22.79 -7.63
C GLY A 46 11.43 -21.70 -7.76
N ASN A 47 10.16 -22.07 -7.92
CA ASN A 47 9.04 -21.11 -8.02
C ASN A 47 7.89 -21.54 -7.12
N ILE A 48 7.96 -21.13 -5.86
CA ILE A 48 6.98 -21.47 -4.82
C ILE A 48 5.70 -20.63 -4.93
N LEU A 49 4.60 -21.16 -4.40
CA LEU A 49 3.35 -20.38 -4.27
C LEU A 49 3.04 -20.13 -2.82
N VAL A 50 2.92 -18.86 -2.45
CA VAL A 50 2.53 -18.41 -1.11
C VAL A 50 1.22 -17.66 -1.21
N ASN A 51 0.23 -18.12 -0.45
CA ASN A 51 -1.05 -17.45 -0.28
C ASN A 51 -1.37 -17.36 1.21
N ALA A 52 -1.38 -16.16 1.76
CA ALA A 52 -1.73 -15.89 3.14
C ALA A 52 -3.09 -15.17 3.20
N MET A 53 -3.95 -15.60 4.11
CA MET A 53 -5.28 -15.02 4.30
C MET A 53 -5.41 -14.52 5.74
N THR A 54 -5.83 -13.27 5.90
CA THR A 54 -6.18 -12.69 7.20
C THR A 54 -7.70 -12.60 7.31
N VAL A 55 -8.25 -13.05 8.43
CA VAL A 55 -9.70 -13.05 8.69
C VAL A 55 -10.01 -12.18 9.88
N GLY A 56 -10.96 -11.28 9.73
CA GLY A 56 -11.46 -10.41 10.78
C GLY A 56 -13.00 -10.48 10.89
N ILE A 57 -13.51 -9.97 12.01
CA ILE A 57 -14.95 -9.86 12.24
C ILE A 57 -15.29 -8.39 12.46
N ALA A 58 -16.25 -7.87 11.69
CA ALA A 58 -16.76 -6.53 11.82
C ALA A 58 -18.29 -6.51 11.93
N LYS A 59 -18.83 -5.48 12.61
CA LYS A 59 -20.27 -5.23 12.57
C LYS A 59 -20.65 -4.68 11.21
N LYS A 60 -21.80 -5.11 10.67
CA LYS A 60 -22.26 -4.73 9.32
C LYS A 60 -22.39 -3.21 9.14
N ASP A 61 -22.75 -2.47 10.18
CA ASP A 61 -22.89 -1.02 10.20
C ASP A 61 -21.57 -0.27 10.47
N LYS A 62 -20.45 -1.01 10.58
CA LYS A 62 -19.10 -0.47 10.84
C LYS A 62 -18.09 -0.86 9.76
N ILE A 63 -18.57 -1.13 8.56
CA ILE A 63 -17.74 -1.40 7.39
C ILE A 63 -17.44 -0.09 6.68
N PHE A 64 -16.16 0.17 6.44
CA PHE A 64 -15.69 1.31 5.65
C PHE A 64 -15.35 0.84 4.23
N TYR A 65 -15.65 1.69 3.25
CA TYR A 65 -15.44 1.37 1.84
C TYR A 65 -14.35 2.27 1.25
N SER A 66 -13.72 1.80 0.18
CA SER A 66 -12.75 2.57 -0.60
C SER A 66 -13.43 3.35 -1.72
N ALA A 67 -14.38 4.20 -1.39
CA ALA A 67 -15.14 4.98 -2.35
C ALA A 67 -15.09 6.46 -1.99
N ALA A 68 -14.25 7.24 -2.69
CA ALA A 68 -14.10 8.67 -2.44
C ALA A 68 -15.41 9.41 -2.70
N ALA A 69 -15.78 10.30 -1.78
CA ALA A 69 -17.00 11.09 -1.89
C ALA A 69 -16.86 12.48 -1.27
N GLY A 70 -17.73 13.38 -1.76
CA GLY A 70 -17.81 14.76 -1.25
C GLY A 70 -16.69 15.65 -1.81
N ILE A 71 -17.03 16.45 -2.80
CA ILE A 71 -16.11 17.43 -3.41
C ILE A 71 -15.56 18.37 -2.34
N GLY A 72 -14.25 18.56 -2.33
CA GLY A 72 -13.54 19.40 -1.36
C GLY A 72 -13.17 18.72 -0.06
N ASN A 73 -13.46 17.42 0.10
CA ASN A 73 -12.98 16.64 1.23
C ASN A 73 -11.47 16.32 1.07
N PRO A 74 -10.67 16.46 2.13
CA PRO A 74 -9.23 16.20 2.07
C PRO A 74 -8.93 14.72 1.89
N VAL A 75 -7.85 14.47 1.15
CA VAL A 75 -7.23 13.16 0.98
C VAL A 75 -5.95 13.14 1.82
N VAL A 76 -5.91 12.26 2.81
CA VAL A 76 -4.86 12.20 3.81
C VAL A 76 -4.07 10.92 3.65
N TYR A 77 -2.76 11.06 3.59
CA TYR A 77 -1.79 9.97 3.65
C TYR A 77 -1.48 9.67 5.13
N VAL A 78 -1.53 8.40 5.52
CA VAL A 78 -1.21 7.99 6.89
C VAL A 78 -0.33 6.73 6.92
N GLY A 79 0.51 6.62 7.94
CA GLY A 79 1.37 5.45 8.18
C GLY A 79 2.85 5.72 7.93
N SER A 80 3.58 4.73 7.45
CA SER A 80 5.01 4.78 7.19
C SER A 80 5.36 5.73 6.05
N LYS A 81 6.58 6.26 6.06
CA LYS A 81 7.08 7.10 4.98
C LYS A 81 7.34 6.29 3.72
N THR A 82 7.06 6.89 2.57
CA THR A 82 7.32 6.33 1.24
C THR A 82 8.82 6.23 0.95
N GLY A 83 9.27 5.07 0.50
CA GLY A 83 10.65 4.81 0.08
C GLY A 83 10.73 4.25 -1.34
N ARG A 84 11.95 3.99 -1.84
CA ARG A 84 12.20 3.35 -3.14
C ARG A 84 12.10 1.82 -3.09
N ASP A 85 11.20 1.29 -2.30
CA ASP A 85 10.96 -0.14 -2.14
C ASP A 85 9.66 -0.55 -2.84
N GLY A 86 9.65 -1.78 -3.36
CA GLY A 86 8.51 -2.37 -4.05
C GLY A 86 8.19 -1.77 -5.42
N ILE A 87 9.00 -0.86 -5.93
CA ILE A 87 8.78 -0.30 -7.26
C ILE A 87 8.87 -1.44 -8.29
N HIS A 88 7.77 -1.63 -9.06
CA HIS A 88 7.57 -2.80 -9.93
C HIS A 88 7.45 -4.15 -9.21
N GLY A 89 7.15 -4.19 -7.92
CA GLY A 89 6.99 -5.41 -7.14
C GLY A 89 5.92 -6.34 -7.70
N ALA A 90 4.79 -5.81 -8.13
CA ALA A 90 3.73 -6.59 -8.77
C ALA A 90 4.17 -7.21 -10.10
N THR A 91 4.96 -6.51 -10.90
CA THR A 91 5.54 -7.04 -12.16
C THR A 91 6.55 -8.14 -11.86
N MET A 92 7.41 -7.95 -10.85
CA MET A 92 8.38 -8.96 -10.42
C MET A 92 7.70 -10.24 -9.92
N ALA A 93 6.59 -10.13 -9.20
CA ALA A 93 5.83 -11.28 -8.70
C ALA A 93 5.25 -12.15 -9.84
N SER A 94 5.10 -11.58 -11.04
CA SER A 94 4.61 -12.27 -12.24
C SER A 94 5.73 -12.72 -13.20
N ALA A 95 6.99 -12.39 -12.92
CA ALA A 95 8.13 -12.74 -13.75
C ALA A 95 8.79 -14.05 -13.30
N GLU A 96 9.45 -14.72 -14.23
CA GLU A 96 10.36 -15.83 -13.89
C GLU A 96 11.64 -15.26 -13.25
N PHE A 97 12.08 -15.89 -12.17
CA PHE A 97 13.33 -15.51 -11.50
C PHE A 97 14.52 -16.09 -12.27
N ASP A 98 15.42 -15.22 -12.70
CA ASP A 98 16.71 -15.55 -13.31
C ASP A 98 17.89 -15.23 -12.37
N ASP A 99 19.11 -15.57 -12.78
CA ASP A 99 20.31 -15.37 -11.97
C ASP A 99 20.66 -13.86 -11.75
N ASP A 100 20.03 -12.94 -12.51
CA ASP A 100 20.20 -11.48 -12.37
C ASP A 100 19.23 -10.86 -11.32
N SER A 101 18.56 -11.69 -10.55
CA SER A 101 17.56 -11.25 -9.55
C SER A 101 18.13 -10.36 -8.43
N ASP A 102 19.45 -10.41 -8.18
CA ASP A 102 20.12 -9.57 -7.18
C ASP A 102 20.16 -8.08 -7.56
N GLU A 103 20.14 -7.74 -8.85
CA GLU A 103 20.05 -6.35 -9.31
C GLU A 103 18.64 -5.76 -9.14
N LYS A 104 17.62 -6.60 -8.90
CA LYS A 104 16.21 -6.23 -8.74
C LYS A 104 15.81 -5.99 -7.28
N ARG A 105 16.77 -5.85 -6.35
CA ARG A 105 16.50 -5.58 -4.93
C ARG A 105 15.56 -4.38 -4.64
N PRO A 106 15.56 -3.29 -5.42
CA PRO A 106 14.59 -2.20 -5.23
C PRO A 106 13.12 -2.61 -5.43
N THR A 107 12.86 -3.75 -6.08
CA THR A 107 11.51 -4.27 -6.29
C THR A 107 10.97 -5.08 -5.11
N VAL A 108 11.82 -5.40 -4.12
CA VAL A 108 11.41 -6.14 -2.93
C VAL A 108 10.67 -5.21 -1.96
N GLN A 109 9.50 -5.63 -1.54
CA GLN A 109 8.76 -4.98 -0.47
C GLN A 109 9.37 -5.36 0.89
N VAL A 110 9.60 -4.36 1.74
CA VAL A 110 10.11 -4.58 3.10
C VAL A 110 8.99 -4.26 4.07
N GLY A 111 8.55 -5.26 4.82
CA GLY A 111 7.52 -5.10 5.86
C GLY A 111 8.14 -4.73 7.21
N ASP A 112 7.47 -3.84 7.94
CA ASP A 112 7.76 -3.50 9.33
C ASP A 112 6.53 -3.85 10.21
N PRO A 113 6.50 -5.03 10.83
CA PRO A 113 5.34 -5.45 11.60
C PRO A 113 5.08 -4.59 12.85
N PHE A 114 6.08 -3.86 13.34
CA PHE A 114 5.88 -2.91 14.42
C PHE A 114 5.12 -1.67 13.92
N ALA A 115 5.53 -1.10 12.80
CA ALA A 115 4.82 0.00 12.15
C ALA A 115 3.39 -0.40 11.76
N GLU A 116 3.20 -1.62 11.26
CA GLU A 116 1.86 -2.16 10.95
C GLU A 116 0.99 -2.24 12.21
N LYS A 117 1.54 -2.70 13.34
CA LYS A 117 0.80 -2.73 14.60
C LYS A 117 0.34 -1.34 15.02
N LEU A 118 1.19 -0.34 14.93
CA LEU A 118 0.84 1.06 15.23
C LEU A 118 -0.23 1.58 14.28
N LEU A 119 -0.07 1.32 12.97
CA LEU A 119 -1.04 1.74 11.94
C LEU A 119 -2.41 1.09 12.15
N LEU A 120 -2.44 -0.21 12.46
CA LEU A 120 -3.66 -0.95 12.74
C LEU A 120 -4.41 -0.33 13.93
N GLU A 121 -3.73 -0.07 15.04
CA GLU A 121 -4.35 0.52 16.23
C GLU A 121 -4.81 1.97 15.98
N ALA A 122 -4.02 2.77 15.27
CA ALA A 122 -4.39 4.13 14.88
C ALA A 122 -5.64 4.13 13.98
N CYS A 123 -5.69 3.26 12.97
CA CYS A 123 -6.86 3.12 12.10
C CYS A 123 -8.09 2.65 12.87
N LEU A 124 -7.96 1.68 13.79
CA LEU A 124 -9.07 1.22 14.62
C LEU A 124 -9.56 2.32 15.58
N GLU A 125 -8.68 3.17 16.07
CA GLU A 125 -9.06 4.35 16.87
C GLU A 125 -9.79 5.39 16.01
N LEU A 126 -9.27 5.66 14.81
CA LEU A 126 -9.86 6.57 13.84
C LEU A 126 -11.26 6.12 13.42
N MET A 127 -11.46 4.83 13.15
CA MET A 127 -12.75 4.22 12.78
C MET A 127 -13.83 4.35 13.86
N LYS A 128 -13.46 4.62 15.10
CA LYS A 128 -14.41 4.91 16.19
C LYS A 128 -14.92 6.34 16.16
N LYS A 129 -14.28 7.22 15.39
CA LYS A 129 -14.69 8.60 15.17
C LYS A 129 -15.52 8.71 13.90
N ASP A 130 -16.41 9.64 13.84
CA ASP A 130 -17.20 9.94 12.63
C ASP A 130 -16.44 10.96 11.77
N VAL A 131 -15.32 10.49 11.21
CA VAL A 131 -14.41 11.34 10.40
C VAL A 131 -14.04 10.75 9.06
N ILE A 132 -14.14 9.41 8.88
CA ILE A 132 -13.74 8.71 7.66
C ILE A 132 -14.91 8.67 6.66
N ILE A 133 -14.64 9.06 5.43
CA ILE A 133 -15.51 8.85 4.27
C ILE A 133 -15.09 7.59 3.53
N ALA A 134 -13.81 7.45 3.25
CA ALA A 134 -13.24 6.30 2.55
C ALA A 134 -11.83 6.00 3.08
N ILE A 135 -11.43 4.74 3.00
CA ILE A 135 -10.10 4.29 3.39
C ILE A 135 -9.64 3.16 2.46
N GLN A 136 -8.38 3.20 2.04
CA GLN A 136 -7.76 2.24 1.12
C GLN A 136 -6.31 2.01 1.53
N ASP A 137 -5.83 0.76 1.46
CA ASP A 137 -4.41 0.45 1.56
C ASP A 137 -3.63 0.91 0.31
N MET A 138 -2.34 1.11 0.48
CA MET A 138 -1.42 1.41 -0.62
C MET A 138 -0.62 0.14 -0.95
N GLY A 139 -1.29 -0.86 -1.52
CA GLY A 139 -0.68 -2.11 -1.94
C GLY A 139 0.07 -2.00 -3.26
N ALA A 140 -0.25 -2.88 -4.23
CA ALA A 140 0.34 -2.88 -5.56
C ALA A 140 0.24 -1.52 -6.25
N ALA A 141 1.34 -1.05 -6.84
CA ALA A 141 1.46 0.28 -7.45
C ALA A 141 1.13 1.47 -6.53
N GLY A 142 1.15 1.27 -5.22
CA GLY A 142 1.13 2.30 -4.19
C GLY A 142 0.01 3.34 -4.31
N ILE A 143 0.38 4.62 -4.30
CA ILE A 143 -0.55 5.76 -4.41
C ILE A 143 -1.32 5.73 -5.73
N THR A 144 -0.70 5.27 -6.81
CA THR A 144 -1.35 5.19 -8.13
C THR A 144 -2.58 4.31 -8.07
N CYS A 145 -2.45 3.10 -7.53
CA CYS A 145 -3.58 2.16 -7.47
C CYS A 145 -4.65 2.64 -6.48
N SER A 146 -4.26 2.96 -5.24
CA SER A 146 -5.19 3.34 -4.19
C SER A 146 -6.04 4.56 -4.58
N SER A 147 -5.43 5.62 -5.12
CA SER A 147 -6.16 6.83 -5.51
C SER A 147 -7.11 6.59 -6.69
N ASN A 148 -6.68 5.81 -7.70
CA ASN A 148 -7.53 5.50 -8.85
C ASN A 148 -8.70 4.56 -8.47
N GLU A 149 -8.48 3.58 -7.62
CA GLU A 149 -9.54 2.68 -7.13
C GLU A 149 -10.58 3.43 -6.30
N MET A 150 -10.13 4.30 -5.39
CA MET A 150 -11.05 5.13 -4.60
C MET A 150 -11.83 6.10 -5.46
N SER A 151 -11.19 6.70 -6.46
CA SER A 151 -11.82 7.60 -7.44
C SER A 151 -12.88 6.85 -8.26
N ALA A 152 -12.51 5.71 -8.84
CA ALA A 152 -13.41 4.89 -9.67
C ALA A 152 -14.62 4.39 -8.89
N SER A 153 -14.40 3.87 -7.67
CA SER A 153 -15.46 3.37 -6.79
C SER A 153 -16.42 4.48 -6.35
N GLY A 154 -15.89 5.66 -6.09
CA GLY A 154 -16.64 6.83 -5.64
C GLY A 154 -17.22 7.69 -6.76
N LYS A 155 -16.80 7.49 -8.00
CA LYS A 155 -17.13 8.32 -9.16
C LYS A 155 -16.80 9.80 -8.95
N HIS A 156 -15.68 10.07 -8.32
CA HIS A 156 -15.15 11.39 -8.03
C HIS A 156 -13.68 11.47 -8.44
N GLY A 157 -13.23 12.62 -8.92
CA GLY A 157 -11.83 12.90 -9.18
C GLY A 157 -11.03 13.14 -7.89
N MET A 158 -9.72 13.18 -8.03
CA MET A 158 -8.80 13.59 -6.97
C MET A 158 -7.67 14.46 -7.53
N ASP A 159 -7.28 15.47 -6.77
CA ASP A 159 -6.04 16.22 -6.98
C ASP A 159 -5.08 15.86 -5.86
N LEU A 160 -3.89 15.37 -6.21
CA LEU A 160 -2.88 14.91 -5.26
C LEU A 160 -1.56 15.64 -5.49
N TRP A 161 -0.96 16.17 -4.41
CA TRP A 161 0.33 16.86 -4.41
C TRP A 161 1.42 15.94 -3.89
N LEU A 162 2.28 15.45 -4.78
CA LEU A 162 3.30 14.45 -4.47
C LEU A 162 4.44 14.99 -3.60
N ASP A 163 4.69 16.29 -3.64
CA ASP A 163 5.66 16.97 -2.79
C ASP A 163 5.26 16.99 -1.31
N LYS A 164 3.98 16.74 -1.02
CA LYS A 164 3.48 16.59 0.36
C LYS A 164 3.56 15.17 0.90
N VAL A 165 3.85 14.19 0.04
CA VAL A 165 3.98 12.79 0.49
C VAL A 165 5.22 12.64 1.35
N PRO A 166 5.10 12.12 2.59
CA PRO A 166 6.28 11.90 3.44
C PRO A 166 7.20 10.84 2.84
N THR A 167 8.46 11.18 2.60
CA THR A 167 9.44 10.30 1.98
C THR A 167 10.55 9.93 2.93
N ARG A 168 11.12 8.71 2.78
CA ARG A 168 12.29 8.25 3.55
C ARG A 168 13.61 8.72 2.94
N GLN A 169 13.65 8.82 1.61
CA GLN A 169 14.82 9.30 0.89
C GLN A 169 14.57 10.69 0.34
N ALA A 170 15.62 11.50 0.30
CA ALA A 170 15.61 12.78 -0.39
C ALA A 170 15.54 12.57 -1.91
N ASP A 171 15.08 13.60 -2.60
CA ASP A 171 15.08 13.69 -4.07
C ASP A 171 14.37 12.52 -4.79
N MET A 172 13.33 11.96 -4.17
CA MET A 172 12.46 11.00 -4.84
C MET A 172 11.71 11.69 -5.98
N LYS A 173 11.72 11.04 -7.14
CA LYS A 173 10.99 11.53 -8.32
C LYS A 173 9.51 11.21 -8.19
N ASP A 174 8.70 11.93 -8.94
CA ASP A 174 7.25 11.77 -9.02
C ASP A 174 6.82 10.32 -9.26
N TRP A 175 7.40 9.65 -10.25
CA TRP A 175 7.09 8.26 -10.58
C TRP A 175 7.56 7.27 -9.48
N GLU A 176 8.66 7.54 -8.77
CA GLU A 176 9.11 6.74 -7.63
C GLU A 176 8.11 6.81 -6.47
N ILE A 177 7.58 8.02 -6.20
CA ILE A 177 6.55 8.23 -5.17
C ILE A 177 5.25 7.52 -5.54
N LEU A 178 4.83 7.63 -6.81
CA LEU A 178 3.59 7.05 -7.30
C LEU A 178 3.60 5.52 -7.31
N LEU A 179 4.73 4.91 -7.71
CA LEU A 179 4.84 3.46 -7.90
C LEU A 179 5.45 2.73 -6.70
N SER A 180 5.90 3.45 -5.68
CA SER A 180 6.42 2.83 -4.47
C SER A 180 5.35 1.96 -3.80
N GLU A 181 5.72 0.73 -3.49
CA GLU A 181 4.90 -0.23 -2.74
C GLU A 181 5.40 -0.37 -1.29
N SER A 182 5.97 0.71 -0.73
CA SER A 182 6.30 0.73 0.71
C SER A 182 5.09 0.29 1.53
N GLN A 183 5.32 -0.64 2.44
CA GLN A 183 4.25 -1.22 3.25
C GLN A 183 3.79 -0.28 4.37
N GLU A 184 2.76 -0.66 5.08
CA GLU A 184 2.22 0.03 6.26
C GLU A 184 1.76 1.46 5.97
N ARG A 185 1.01 1.66 4.87
CA ARG A 185 0.46 2.96 4.46
C ARG A 185 -1.02 2.83 4.08
N MET A 186 -1.79 3.85 4.43
CA MET A 186 -3.20 3.96 4.04
C MET A 186 -3.48 5.34 3.43
N LEU A 187 -4.42 5.38 2.48
CA LEU A 187 -5.00 6.59 1.94
C LEU A 187 -6.42 6.77 2.50
N VAL A 188 -6.72 7.93 3.07
CA VAL A 188 -7.98 8.18 3.76
C VAL A 188 -8.63 9.44 3.21
N VAL A 189 -9.91 9.37 2.85
CA VAL A 189 -10.73 10.55 2.59
C VAL A 189 -11.48 10.90 3.87
N VAL A 190 -11.34 12.13 4.32
CA VAL A 190 -11.81 12.62 5.61
C VAL A 190 -12.86 13.72 5.41
N HIS A 191 -13.83 13.81 6.30
CA HIS A 191 -14.76 14.94 6.31
C HIS A 191 -14.00 16.26 6.54
N LYS A 192 -14.20 17.22 5.64
CA LYS A 192 -13.58 18.54 5.71
C LYS A 192 -13.81 19.19 7.08
N GLY A 193 -12.73 19.72 7.67
CA GLY A 193 -12.73 20.32 9.01
C GLY A 193 -12.52 19.32 10.15
N LYS A 194 -12.27 18.04 9.84
CA LYS A 194 -11.97 16.99 10.82
C LYS A 194 -10.49 16.54 10.81
N GLU A 195 -9.65 17.18 10.03
CA GLU A 195 -8.23 16.84 9.82
C GLU A 195 -7.46 16.83 11.14
N ASN A 196 -7.74 17.77 12.04
CA ASN A 196 -7.10 17.84 13.35
C ASN A 196 -7.34 16.60 14.23
N ILE A 197 -8.49 15.93 14.06
CA ILE A 197 -8.78 14.69 14.80
C ILE A 197 -7.91 13.55 14.26
N VAL A 198 -7.73 13.50 12.95
CA VAL A 198 -6.86 12.50 12.29
C VAL A 198 -5.42 12.72 12.75
N ASN A 199 -4.91 13.95 12.61
CA ASN A 199 -3.55 14.32 13.03
C ASN A 199 -3.29 13.93 14.49
N ALA A 200 -4.18 14.30 15.42
CA ALA A 200 -4.01 14.00 16.84
C ALA A 200 -3.95 12.49 17.14
N ILE A 201 -4.66 11.66 16.36
CA ILE A 201 -4.59 10.19 16.50
C ILE A 201 -3.27 9.67 15.99
N PHE A 202 -2.83 10.07 14.79
CA PHE A 202 -1.60 9.56 14.19
C PHE A 202 -0.34 10.08 14.90
N ASP A 203 -0.36 11.32 15.41
CA ASP A 203 0.69 11.87 16.29
C ASP A 203 0.85 11.04 17.57
N LYS A 204 -0.26 10.64 18.20
CA LYS A 204 -0.26 9.77 19.39
C LYS A 204 0.45 8.44 19.12
N TRP A 205 0.33 7.90 17.91
CA TRP A 205 0.90 6.62 17.50
C TRP A 205 2.27 6.77 16.82
N ASP A 206 2.85 7.99 16.77
CA ASP A 206 4.13 8.30 16.13
C ASP A 206 4.18 7.89 14.64
N LEU A 207 3.08 8.15 13.93
CA LEU A 207 2.93 7.84 12.51
C LEU A 207 2.78 9.12 11.68
N SER A 208 3.24 9.08 10.43
CA SER A 208 3.01 10.18 9.49
C SER A 208 1.52 10.36 9.20
N CYS A 209 1.10 11.62 9.10
CA CYS A 209 -0.26 12.02 8.74
C CYS A 209 -0.18 13.33 7.96
N GLU A 210 -0.39 13.28 6.64
CA GLU A 210 -0.25 14.44 5.77
C GLU A 210 -1.44 14.59 4.83
N GLU A 211 -2.00 15.78 4.74
CA GLU A 211 -2.98 16.11 3.71
C GLU A 211 -2.29 16.27 2.37
N ILE A 212 -2.41 15.26 1.53
CA ILE A 212 -1.75 15.22 0.22
C ILE A 212 -2.68 15.58 -0.93
N GLY A 213 -3.96 15.78 -0.71
CA GLY A 213 -4.88 16.01 -1.81
C GLY A 213 -6.29 16.38 -1.40
N VAL A 214 -7.14 16.45 -2.41
CA VAL A 214 -8.56 16.79 -2.27
C VAL A 214 -9.41 16.03 -3.28
N VAL A 215 -10.63 15.67 -2.87
CA VAL A 215 -11.63 15.09 -3.78
C VAL A 215 -12.20 16.18 -4.69
N THR A 216 -12.25 15.91 -5.99
CA THR A 216 -12.69 16.86 -7.01
C THR A 216 -13.91 16.36 -7.79
N GLU A 217 -14.49 17.23 -8.58
CA GLU A 217 -15.55 16.88 -9.52
C GLU A 217 -14.99 16.04 -10.70
N GLY A 218 -15.82 15.18 -11.26
CA GLY A 218 -15.46 14.30 -12.37
C GLY A 218 -14.80 13.02 -11.90
N GLU A 219 -14.15 12.30 -12.81
CA GLU A 219 -13.57 10.96 -12.56
C GLU A 219 -12.06 10.92 -12.87
N ARG A 220 -11.38 12.09 -12.88
CA ARG A 220 -9.95 12.17 -13.18
C ARG A 220 -9.14 12.28 -11.90
N VAL A 221 -8.09 11.49 -11.79
CA VAL A 221 -7.04 11.67 -10.79
C VAL A 221 -5.90 12.45 -11.43
N ARG A 222 -5.50 13.56 -10.79
CA ARG A 222 -4.39 14.41 -11.23
C ARG A 222 -3.31 14.42 -10.18
N TYR A 223 -2.08 14.27 -10.61
CA TYR A 223 -0.91 14.31 -9.75
C TYR A 223 -0.06 15.54 -10.04
N PHE A 224 0.27 16.27 -9.00
CA PHE A 224 1.05 17.50 -9.07
C PHE A 224 2.38 17.30 -8.36
N MET A 225 3.47 17.62 -9.04
CA MET A 225 4.80 17.70 -8.47
C MET A 225 5.39 19.04 -8.83
N PRO A 226 5.46 20.02 -7.90
CA PRO A 226 6.11 21.28 -8.15
C PRO A 226 7.58 21.01 -8.46
N VAL A 227 8.00 21.31 -9.67
CA VAL A 227 9.40 21.20 -10.07
C VAL A 227 10.11 22.43 -9.59
N SER A 228 11.09 22.28 -8.76
CA SER A 228 11.95 23.39 -8.31
C SER A 228 12.82 23.98 -9.45
N TYR A 229 12.78 23.42 -10.66
CA TYR A 229 13.41 23.95 -11.86
C TYR A 229 12.60 23.65 -13.12
N THR A 230 12.05 24.72 -13.71
CA THR A 230 11.62 24.96 -15.10
C THR A 230 11.00 23.79 -15.92
N HIS A 231 9.71 23.93 -16.21
CA HIS A 231 9.02 23.46 -17.43
C HIS A 231 8.33 22.10 -17.45
N LEU A 232 7.86 21.53 -16.36
CA LEU A 232 6.87 20.46 -16.49
C LEU A 232 5.63 20.80 -15.66
N ARG A 233 4.51 20.96 -16.35
CA ARG A 233 3.18 21.12 -15.77
C ARG A 233 2.68 19.76 -15.29
N ALA A 234 1.71 19.79 -14.38
CA ALA A 234 0.99 18.63 -13.86
C ALA A 234 0.76 17.53 -14.92
N HIS A 235 1.03 16.28 -14.56
CA HIS A 235 0.67 15.14 -15.37
C HIS A 235 -0.78 14.74 -15.06
N GLU A 236 -1.64 14.80 -16.06
CA GLU A 236 -2.95 14.16 -15.97
C GLU A 236 -2.80 12.70 -16.41
N THR A 237 -3.14 11.77 -15.52
CA THR A 237 -3.25 10.36 -15.88
C THR A 237 -4.71 9.94 -15.88
N SER A 238 -5.16 9.33 -16.97
CA SER A 238 -6.43 8.61 -16.99
C SER A 238 -6.20 7.16 -16.59
N LEU A 239 -7.22 6.50 -16.02
CA LEU A 239 -7.18 5.08 -15.61
C LEU A 239 -6.60 4.16 -16.72
N HIS A 240 -6.88 4.47 -17.99
CA HIS A 240 -6.37 3.74 -19.17
C HIS A 240 -4.87 3.91 -19.43
N LEU A 241 -4.25 5.00 -18.97
CA LEU A 241 -2.82 5.24 -19.14
C LEU A 241 -2.00 4.51 -18.08
N VAL A 242 -2.51 4.43 -16.86
CA VAL A 242 -1.85 3.71 -15.76
C VAL A 242 -1.79 2.21 -16.05
N CYS A 243 -2.88 1.62 -16.55
CA CYS A 243 -2.88 0.20 -16.95
C CYS A 243 -1.98 -0.10 -18.17
N ARG A 244 -1.66 0.90 -19.01
CA ARG A 244 -0.74 0.74 -20.16
C ARG A 244 0.73 0.89 -19.80
N LEU A 245 1.05 1.55 -18.68
CA LEU A 245 2.43 1.69 -18.18
C LEU A 245 2.86 0.49 -17.33
N LEU A 246 1.90 -0.36 -16.91
CA LEU A 246 2.14 -1.57 -16.13
C LEU A 246 2.14 -2.86 -16.99
N LEU A 247 1.93 -2.77 -18.31
CA LEU A 247 2.04 -3.83 -19.30
C LEU A 247 3.24 -3.55 -20.23
#